data_e1fd8b8942537099a06d8b0b96d30f82
#
_entry.id   e1fd8b8942537099a06d8b0b96d30f82
#
_cell.length_a   1.000
_cell.length_b   1.000
_cell.length_c   1.000
_cell.angle_alpha   90.00
_cell.angle_beta   90.00
_cell.angle_gamma   90.00
#
_symmetry.space_group_name_H-M   'P 1'
#
loop_
_entity.id
_entity.type
_entity.pdbx_description
1 polymer ?
#
loop_
_entity_poly.entity_id
_entity_poly.type
_entity_poly.pdbx_seq_one_letter_code
_entity_poly.pdbx_strand_id
1 'polypeptide(L)'
;MKQRFCIIAGTGMEPLAEDFRYQSSSEIRSDTPWGQVPIRHLSHEEVEIFLIDRHHSDLTGKRTPPHNINYRANIHAAKSLDPDLIISVNSVGTMVEDFPPGSVGLVSDVLDLSSRPMTFFDDVATHADRTCCFSEYHMEKIKQYPERGLSTFKGIVSPQTSGPQFEKPAEKSPLRALGAHVVGMTLGPESRLIS
;
A
#
# COMPACT_ATOMS: atom_id res chain seq x y z
N MET A 1 18.52 -13.07 13.74
CA MET A 1 18.03 -12.85 12.35
C MET A 1 17.60 -11.39 12.26
N LYS A 2 17.90 -10.71 11.15
CA LYS A 2 17.40 -9.35 10.92
C LYS A 2 15.89 -9.37 10.72
N GLN A 3 15.22 -8.34 11.21
CA GLN A 3 13.80 -8.11 10.88
C GLN A 3 13.70 -7.58 9.44
N ARG A 4 12.74 -8.06 8.68
CA ARG A 4 12.59 -7.78 7.25
C ARG A 4 11.26 -7.11 6.98
N PHE A 5 11.29 -5.89 6.48
CA PHE A 5 10.10 -5.13 6.13
C PHE A 5 10.05 -4.85 4.63
N CYS A 6 8.90 -5.07 4.01
CA CYS A 6 8.66 -4.61 2.65
C CYS A 6 7.68 -3.43 2.68
N ILE A 7 8.09 -2.30 2.17
CA ILE A 7 7.25 -1.09 2.08
C ILE A 7 6.89 -0.85 0.63
N ILE A 8 5.60 -0.89 0.32
CA ILE A 8 5.05 -0.51 -0.98
C ILE A 8 4.56 0.92 -0.86
N ALA A 9 5.20 1.83 -1.58
CA ALA A 9 4.93 3.25 -1.48
C ALA A 9 4.56 3.85 -2.85
N GLY A 10 3.99 5.03 -2.86
CA GLY A 10 3.54 5.74 -4.05
C GLY A 10 4.03 7.18 -4.09
N THR A 11 3.25 8.04 -4.73
CA THR A 11 3.57 9.46 -4.92
C THR A 11 3.82 10.16 -3.57
N GLY A 12 4.90 10.93 -3.50
CA GLY A 12 5.29 11.68 -2.31
C GLY A 12 6.13 10.91 -1.30
N MET A 13 6.49 9.64 -1.62
CA MET A 13 7.28 8.79 -0.73
C MET A 13 8.73 8.61 -1.21
N GLU A 14 9.14 9.31 -2.26
CA GLU A 14 10.50 9.26 -2.78
C GLU A 14 11.57 9.62 -1.73
N PRO A 15 11.34 10.62 -0.85
CA PRO A 15 12.30 10.97 0.20
C PRO A 15 12.40 9.92 1.32
N LEU A 16 11.45 9.00 1.43
CA LEU A 16 11.40 8.01 2.52
C LEU A 16 12.73 7.25 2.66
N ALA A 17 13.36 6.91 1.54
CA ALA A 17 14.64 6.22 1.56
C ALA A 17 15.80 7.09 2.07
N GLU A 18 15.69 8.41 2.00
CA GLU A 18 16.73 9.35 2.45
C GLU A 18 16.66 9.58 3.97
N ASP A 19 15.46 9.45 4.54
CA ASP A 19 15.22 9.63 5.97
C ASP A 19 15.67 8.42 6.81
N PHE A 20 15.77 7.24 6.20
CA PHE A 20 16.28 6.05 6.89
C PHE A 20 17.80 6.12 7.09
N ARG A 21 18.25 6.03 8.34
CA ARG A 21 19.66 5.80 8.64
C ARG A 21 20.00 4.35 8.31
N TYR A 22 20.55 4.12 7.13
CA TYR A 22 21.00 2.80 6.68
C TYR A 22 22.51 2.73 6.54
N GLN A 23 23.07 1.54 6.73
CA GLN A 23 24.50 1.27 6.55
C GLN A 23 24.84 0.99 5.09
N SER A 24 23.92 0.39 4.36
CA SER A 24 24.07 0.13 2.92
C SER A 24 22.74 0.25 2.18
N SER A 25 22.84 0.67 0.93
CA SER A 25 21.72 0.73 -0.01
C SER A 25 22.12 0.09 -1.33
N SER A 26 21.25 -0.73 -1.89
CA SER A 26 21.43 -1.33 -3.21
C SER A 26 20.10 -1.38 -3.97
N GLU A 27 20.19 -1.41 -5.29
CA GLU A 27 19.05 -1.71 -6.15
C GLU A 27 19.10 -3.18 -6.54
N ILE A 28 18.00 -3.88 -6.34
CA ILE A 28 17.79 -5.26 -6.79
C ILE A 28 16.58 -5.31 -7.71
N ARG A 29 16.47 -6.36 -8.51
CA ARG A 29 15.33 -6.58 -9.39
C ARG A 29 14.74 -7.94 -9.13
N SER A 30 13.43 -8.01 -8.96
CA SER A 30 12.70 -9.26 -8.82
C SER A 30 12.01 -9.59 -10.14
N ASP A 31 12.34 -10.73 -10.72
CA ASP A 31 11.64 -11.26 -11.89
C ASP A 31 10.37 -11.97 -11.42
N THR A 32 9.24 -11.60 -12.00
CA THR A 32 7.95 -12.20 -11.69
C THR A 32 7.25 -12.68 -12.96
N PRO A 33 6.28 -13.57 -12.88
CA PRO A 33 5.48 -13.98 -14.06
C PRO A 33 4.75 -12.82 -14.75
N TRP A 34 4.59 -11.69 -14.06
CA TRP A 34 3.88 -10.51 -14.56
C TRP A 34 4.80 -9.35 -14.93
N GLY A 35 6.11 -9.52 -14.85
CA GLY A 35 7.11 -8.52 -15.18
C GLY A 35 8.14 -8.31 -14.09
N GLN A 36 9.14 -7.50 -14.37
CA GLN A 36 10.24 -7.19 -13.47
C GLN A 36 9.90 -6.03 -12.55
N VAL A 37 10.26 -6.15 -11.27
CA VAL A 37 10.02 -5.13 -10.24
C VAL A 37 11.35 -4.62 -9.69
N PRO A 38 11.65 -3.33 -9.84
CA PRO A 38 12.79 -2.71 -9.18
C PRO A 38 12.51 -2.53 -7.69
N ILE A 39 13.49 -2.88 -6.85
CA ILE A 39 13.38 -2.84 -5.40
C ILE A 39 14.62 -2.14 -4.86
N ARG A 40 14.43 -1.13 -4.03
CA ARG A 40 15.53 -0.54 -3.27
C ARG A 40 15.67 -1.28 -1.95
N HIS A 41 16.82 -1.90 -1.73
CA HIS A 41 17.14 -2.61 -0.50
C HIS A 41 18.00 -1.72 0.39
N LEU A 42 17.55 -1.50 1.61
CA LEU A 42 18.25 -0.75 2.65
C LEU A 42 18.55 -1.70 3.81
N SER A 43 19.79 -1.72 4.26
CA SER A 43 20.21 -2.58 5.38
C SER A 43 20.77 -1.75 6.53
N HIS A 44 20.35 -2.08 7.73
CA HIS A 44 20.87 -1.61 9.01
C HIS A 44 21.21 -2.82 9.88
N GLU A 45 21.80 -2.62 11.06
CA GLU A 45 22.32 -3.69 11.93
C GLU A 45 21.34 -4.85 12.13
N GLU A 46 20.10 -4.56 12.51
CA GLU A 46 19.09 -5.57 12.84
C GLU A 46 17.88 -5.55 11.90
N VAL A 47 17.86 -4.66 10.88
CA VAL A 47 16.71 -4.42 10.04
C VAL A 47 17.10 -4.43 8.57
N GLU A 48 16.29 -5.09 7.75
CA GLU A 48 16.29 -4.96 6.29
C GLU A 48 14.98 -4.34 5.84
N ILE A 49 15.06 -3.32 4.98
CA ILE A 49 13.90 -2.65 4.40
C ILE A 49 13.99 -2.78 2.89
N PHE A 50 12.92 -3.28 2.29
CA PHE A 50 12.74 -3.37 0.85
C PHE A 50 11.67 -2.37 0.43
N LEU A 51 12.06 -1.38 -0.40
CA LEU A 51 11.15 -0.36 -0.89
C LEU A 51 10.74 -0.66 -2.32
N ILE A 52 9.44 -0.75 -2.57
CA ILE A 52 8.85 -0.88 -3.91
C ILE A 52 8.07 0.40 -4.21
N ASP A 53 8.49 1.16 -5.23
CA ASP A 53 7.64 2.19 -5.81
C ASP A 53 6.54 1.51 -6.63
N ARG A 54 5.28 1.56 -6.16
CA ARG A 54 4.17 0.92 -6.90
C ARG A 54 3.94 1.48 -8.30
N HIS A 55 4.39 2.69 -8.53
CA HIS A 55 4.26 3.39 -9.81
C HIS A 55 5.48 3.25 -10.72
N HIS A 56 6.43 2.37 -10.39
CA HIS A 56 7.61 2.17 -11.21
C HIS A 56 7.25 1.89 -12.67
N SER A 57 8.13 2.26 -13.57
CA SER A 57 7.99 1.99 -14.99
C SER A 57 9.27 1.34 -15.50
N ASP A 58 9.10 0.29 -16.28
CA ASP A 58 10.22 -0.56 -16.70
C ASP A 58 11.16 0.11 -17.73
N LEU A 59 10.66 1.01 -18.56
CA LEU A 59 11.38 1.37 -19.79
C LEU A 59 11.45 2.87 -20.11
N THR A 60 10.61 3.71 -19.50
CA THR A 60 10.47 5.11 -19.94
C THR A 60 10.81 6.16 -18.89
N GLY A 61 11.10 5.76 -17.67
CA GLY A 61 11.25 6.68 -16.54
C GLY A 61 9.96 7.43 -16.15
N LYS A 62 8.84 7.16 -16.84
CA LYS A 62 7.55 7.77 -16.55
C LYS A 62 6.84 6.93 -15.47
N ARG A 63 6.24 7.60 -14.50
CA ARG A 63 5.44 6.92 -13.47
C ARG A 63 4.19 6.28 -14.06
N THR A 64 3.94 5.04 -13.70
CA THR A 64 2.74 4.30 -14.12
C THR A 64 1.50 4.88 -13.44
N PRO A 65 0.44 5.25 -14.18
CA PRO A 65 -0.78 5.77 -13.57
C PRO A 65 -1.52 4.68 -12.76
N PRO A 66 -2.34 5.04 -11.76
CA PRO A 66 -2.97 4.10 -10.82
C PRO A 66 -3.71 2.92 -11.47
N HIS A 67 -4.43 3.18 -12.56
CA HIS A 67 -5.20 2.18 -13.29
C HIS A 67 -4.35 1.19 -14.10
N ASN A 68 -3.07 1.48 -14.32
CA ASN A 68 -2.12 0.64 -15.08
C ASN A 68 -1.04 0.01 -14.19
N ILE A 69 -1.06 0.23 -12.89
CA ILE A 69 -0.11 -0.39 -11.95
C ILE A 69 -0.16 -1.91 -12.10
N ASN A 70 1.01 -2.53 -12.19
CA ASN A 70 1.15 -3.97 -12.20
C ASN A 70 1.16 -4.52 -10.76
N TYR A 71 -0.03 -4.54 -10.15
CA TYR A 71 -0.18 -4.97 -8.75
C TYR A 71 0.26 -6.42 -8.54
N ARG A 72 0.01 -7.32 -9.51
CA ARG A 72 0.44 -8.72 -9.42
C ARG A 72 1.96 -8.84 -9.32
N ALA A 73 2.69 -8.13 -10.19
CA ALA A 73 4.14 -8.12 -10.12
C ALA A 73 4.64 -7.56 -8.78
N ASN A 74 4.11 -6.41 -8.36
CA ASN A 74 4.54 -5.75 -7.12
C ASN A 74 4.32 -6.64 -5.88
N ILE A 75 3.13 -7.24 -5.74
CA ILE A 75 2.82 -8.08 -4.58
C ILE A 75 3.56 -9.41 -4.63
N HIS A 76 3.71 -10.01 -5.81
CA HIS A 76 4.52 -11.23 -5.96
C HIS A 76 5.97 -10.96 -5.56
N ALA A 77 6.56 -9.87 -6.04
CA ALA A 77 7.91 -9.46 -5.66
C ALA A 77 8.02 -9.21 -4.15
N ALA A 78 7.08 -8.49 -3.55
CA ALA A 78 7.04 -8.26 -2.12
C ALA A 78 7.00 -9.56 -1.31
N LYS A 79 6.14 -10.51 -1.69
CA LYS A 79 6.02 -11.82 -1.01
C LYS A 79 7.28 -12.70 -1.21
N SER A 80 7.91 -12.64 -2.37
CA SER A 80 9.13 -13.44 -2.65
C SER A 80 10.35 -13.02 -1.83
N LEU A 81 10.31 -11.83 -1.23
CA LEU A 81 11.35 -11.35 -0.30
C LEU A 81 11.22 -11.99 1.08
N ASP A 82 10.17 -12.75 1.35
CA ASP A 82 9.89 -13.35 2.66
C ASP A 82 9.99 -12.35 3.83
N PRO A 83 9.26 -11.23 3.78
CA PRO A 83 9.29 -10.22 4.82
C PRO A 83 8.46 -10.62 6.03
N ASP A 84 8.88 -10.18 7.23
CA ASP A 84 8.08 -10.31 8.47
C ASP A 84 6.80 -9.46 8.40
N LEU A 85 6.82 -8.34 7.65
CA LEU A 85 5.68 -7.46 7.46
C LEU A 85 5.74 -6.75 6.11
N ILE A 86 4.59 -6.70 5.42
CA ILE A 86 4.37 -5.83 4.25
C ILE A 86 3.57 -4.61 4.70
N ILE A 87 4.08 -3.42 4.41
CA ILE A 87 3.44 -2.15 4.73
C ILE A 87 3.09 -1.44 3.43
N SER A 88 1.81 -1.17 3.19
CA SER A 88 1.37 -0.35 2.06
C SER A 88 1.10 1.07 2.54
N VAL A 89 1.79 2.06 1.97
CA VAL A 89 1.62 3.48 2.28
C VAL A 89 0.95 4.17 1.10
N ASN A 90 -0.23 4.76 1.34
CA ASN A 90 -1.08 5.34 0.31
C ASN A 90 -1.43 6.79 0.63
N SER A 91 -1.25 7.69 -0.32
CA SER A 91 -1.81 9.04 -0.26
C SER A 91 -3.28 8.99 -0.61
N VAL A 92 -4.12 9.56 0.24
CA VAL A 92 -5.58 9.48 0.13
C VAL A 92 -6.24 10.84 0.29
N GLY A 93 -7.45 10.99 -0.25
CA GLY A 93 -8.32 12.12 0.04
C GLY A 93 -9.13 11.87 1.30
N THR A 94 -9.20 12.84 2.22
CA THR A 94 -10.10 12.76 3.37
C THR A 94 -11.56 12.98 2.97
N MET A 95 -12.46 12.28 3.65
CA MET A 95 -13.90 12.37 3.47
C MET A 95 -14.63 12.79 4.74
N VAL A 96 -13.96 12.85 5.86
CA VAL A 96 -14.50 13.21 7.18
C VAL A 96 -13.69 14.33 7.80
N GLU A 97 -14.33 15.17 8.60
CA GLU A 97 -13.67 16.31 9.25
C GLU A 97 -12.69 15.87 10.33
N ASP A 98 -13.00 14.78 11.01
CA ASP A 98 -12.16 14.23 12.09
C ASP A 98 -10.80 13.66 11.62
N PHE A 99 -10.62 13.52 10.31
CA PHE A 99 -9.35 13.10 9.72
C PHE A 99 -8.82 14.19 8.77
N PRO A 100 -8.23 15.27 9.30
CA PRO A 100 -7.77 16.40 8.50
C PRO A 100 -6.53 16.05 7.66
N PRO A 101 -6.25 16.81 6.58
CA PRO A 101 -5.02 16.67 5.82
C PRO A 101 -3.77 16.76 6.71
N GLY A 102 -2.75 15.96 6.41
CA GLY A 102 -1.54 15.83 7.24
C GLY A 102 -1.64 14.78 8.35
N SER A 103 -2.78 14.10 8.46
CA SER A 103 -2.97 12.97 9.38
C SER A 103 -2.48 11.64 8.79
N VAL A 104 -2.15 10.70 9.66
CA VAL A 104 -1.82 9.31 9.30
C VAL A 104 -2.95 8.39 9.77
N GLY A 105 -3.47 7.56 8.88
CA GLY A 105 -4.54 6.62 9.15
C GLY A 105 -4.06 5.17 9.08
N LEU A 106 -4.33 4.38 10.12
CA LEU A 106 -4.16 2.93 10.12
C LEU A 106 -5.45 2.30 9.61
N VAL A 107 -5.37 1.72 8.41
CA VAL A 107 -6.52 1.15 7.72
C VAL A 107 -6.90 -0.17 8.36
N SER A 108 -8.17 -0.30 8.74
CA SER A 108 -8.76 -1.54 9.28
C SER A 108 -9.57 -2.30 8.24
N ASP A 109 -10.07 -1.61 7.20
CA ASP A 109 -10.88 -2.24 6.17
C ASP A 109 -10.86 -1.48 4.84
N VAL A 110 -11.19 -2.18 3.76
CA VAL A 110 -11.27 -1.66 2.40
C VAL A 110 -12.64 -1.92 1.82
N LEU A 111 -13.29 -0.86 1.37
CA LEU A 111 -14.53 -0.95 0.61
C LEU A 111 -14.20 -0.90 -0.89
N ASP A 112 -14.04 -2.06 -1.52
CA ASP A 112 -13.71 -2.14 -2.93
C ASP A 112 -14.97 -2.39 -3.78
N LEU A 113 -15.52 -1.31 -4.32
CA LEU A 113 -16.64 -1.32 -5.26
C LEU A 113 -16.19 -1.28 -6.72
N SER A 114 -14.88 -1.40 -6.98
CA SER A 114 -14.37 -1.47 -8.34
C SER A 114 -14.78 -2.79 -9.00
N SER A 115 -15.15 -2.73 -10.27
CA SER A 115 -15.48 -3.92 -11.07
C SER A 115 -14.25 -4.68 -11.56
N ARG A 116 -13.04 -4.25 -11.16
CA ARG A 116 -11.79 -4.83 -11.64
C ARG A 116 -11.44 -6.08 -10.84
N PRO A 117 -11.46 -7.27 -11.44
CA PRO A 117 -11.01 -8.48 -10.77
C PRO A 117 -9.51 -8.38 -10.48
N MET A 118 -9.10 -8.81 -9.28
CA MET A 118 -7.71 -8.82 -8.86
C MET A 118 -7.44 -10.09 -8.07
N THR A 119 -6.75 -11.03 -8.69
CA THR A 119 -6.43 -12.35 -8.15
C THR A 119 -5.16 -12.89 -8.78
N PHE A 120 -4.50 -13.84 -8.13
CA PHE A 120 -3.45 -14.67 -8.71
C PHE A 120 -4.00 -15.95 -9.36
N PHE A 121 -5.28 -16.26 -9.18
CA PHE A 121 -5.92 -17.50 -9.57
C PHE A 121 -6.90 -17.26 -10.72
N ASP A 122 -6.36 -17.06 -11.95
CA ASP A 122 -7.21 -16.78 -13.12
C ASP A 122 -7.92 -18.05 -13.64
N ASP A 123 -7.32 -19.22 -13.45
CA ASP A 123 -7.78 -20.49 -14.04
C ASP A 123 -8.44 -21.44 -13.03
N VAL A 124 -8.43 -21.10 -11.75
CA VAL A 124 -8.96 -21.96 -10.68
C VAL A 124 -9.85 -21.15 -9.75
N ALA A 125 -11.04 -21.66 -9.47
CA ALA A 125 -11.97 -21.04 -8.53
C ALA A 125 -11.43 -21.15 -7.09
N THR A 126 -10.66 -20.17 -6.66
CA THR A 126 -10.10 -20.05 -5.31
C THR A 126 -10.79 -18.91 -4.57
N HIS A 127 -11.38 -19.22 -3.41
CA HIS A 127 -12.04 -18.25 -2.55
C HIS A 127 -11.16 -17.98 -1.33
N ALA A 128 -10.39 -16.88 -1.37
CA ALA A 128 -9.57 -16.47 -0.25
C ALA A 128 -10.45 -15.83 0.86
N ASP A 129 -10.18 -16.20 2.11
CA ASP A 129 -10.75 -15.50 3.25
C ASP A 129 -10.04 -14.16 3.44
N ARG A 130 -10.81 -13.08 3.43
CA ARG A 130 -10.32 -11.71 3.60
C ARG A 130 -10.80 -11.03 4.86
N THR A 131 -11.34 -11.79 5.80
CA THR A 131 -11.89 -11.24 7.07
C THR A 131 -10.84 -10.47 7.87
N CYS A 132 -9.58 -10.90 7.83
CA CYS A 132 -8.47 -10.31 8.58
C CYS A 132 -7.32 -9.90 7.65
N CYS A 133 -7.58 -8.96 6.71
CA CYS A 133 -6.56 -8.48 5.77
C CYS A 133 -5.49 -7.60 6.42
N PHE A 134 -5.79 -6.96 7.55
CA PHE A 134 -4.92 -6.01 8.23
C PHE A 134 -4.57 -6.50 9.64
N SER A 135 -3.29 -6.42 10.00
CA SER A 135 -2.79 -6.91 11.27
C SER A 135 -3.10 -5.94 12.42
N GLU A 136 -4.09 -6.27 13.23
CA GLU A 136 -4.40 -5.50 14.45
C GLU A 136 -3.20 -5.42 15.40
N TYR A 137 -2.43 -6.49 15.52
CA TYR A 137 -1.23 -6.52 16.35
C TYR A 137 -0.23 -5.44 15.95
N HIS A 138 0.08 -5.30 14.65
CA HIS A 138 1.02 -4.28 14.19
C HIS A 138 0.43 -2.88 14.28
N MET A 139 -0.87 -2.71 14.03
CA MET A 139 -1.55 -1.42 14.22
C MET A 139 -1.48 -0.93 15.66
N GLU A 140 -1.68 -1.83 16.64
CA GLU A 140 -1.52 -1.47 18.06
C GLU A 140 -0.07 -1.09 18.40
N LYS A 141 0.89 -1.80 17.84
CA LYS A 141 2.31 -1.45 18.01
C LYS A 141 2.63 -0.06 17.46
N ILE A 142 2.21 0.24 16.22
CA ILE A 142 2.43 1.55 15.59
C ILE A 142 1.80 2.67 16.42
N LYS A 143 0.60 2.47 16.95
CA LYS A 143 -0.10 3.45 17.79
C LYS A 143 0.63 3.79 19.08
N GLN A 144 1.38 2.84 19.64
CA GLN A 144 2.18 3.06 20.86
C GLN A 144 3.39 3.99 20.64
N TYR A 145 3.80 4.19 19.39
CA TYR A 145 4.92 5.05 19.01
C TYR A 145 4.45 6.24 18.15
N PRO A 146 3.69 7.19 18.75
CA PRO A 146 3.25 8.36 18.00
C PRO A 146 4.47 9.19 17.60
N GLU A 147 4.67 9.35 16.32
CA GLU A 147 5.70 10.23 15.78
C GLU A 147 5.40 11.69 16.15
N ARG A 148 6.46 12.50 16.28
CA ARG A 148 6.38 13.89 16.70
C ARG A 148 5.48 14.71 15.76
N GLY A 149 4.32 15.11 16.28
CA GLY A 149 3.39 16.02 15.59
C GLY A 149 2.46 15.38 14.57
N LEU A 150 2.45 14.04 14.44
CA LEU A 150 1.50 13.35 13.58
C LEU A 150 0.29 12.85 14.38
N SER A 151 -0.90 13.23 13.93
CA SER A 151 -2.14 12.64 14.43
C SER A 151 -2.36 11.28 13.77
N THR A 152 -2.32 10.21 14.57
CA THR A 152 -2.53 8.84 14.09
C THR A 152 -3.92 8.35 14.46
N PHE A 153 -4.68 7.94 13.45
CA PHE A 153 -6.05 7.43 13.58
C PHE A 153 -6.10 5.94 13.29
N LYS A 154 -6.96 5.23 14.02
CA LYS A 154 -7.26 3.79 13.80
C LYS A 154 -8.66 3.61 13.23
N GLY A 155 -8.90 2.43 12.69
CA GLY A 155 -10.22 2.06 12.22
C GLY A 155 -10.61 2.77 10.92
N ILE A 156 -9.62 3.17 10.12
CA ILE A 156 -9.88 3.85 8.85
C ILE A 156 -10.44 2.86 7.84
N VAL A 157 -11.61 3.17 7.29
CA VAL A 157 -12.18 2.47 6.14
C VAL A 157 -11.82 3.25 4.87
N SER A 158 -11.13 2.59 3.94
CA SER A 158 -10.64 3.18 2.70
C SER A 158 -11.37 2.60 1.49
N PRO A 159 -12.33 3.31 0.89
CA PRO A 159 -12.86 2.95 -0.40
C PRO A 159 -11.78 2.95 -1.49
N GLN A 160 -11.93 1.97 -2.38
CA GLN A 160 -11.14 1.86 -3.60
C GLN A 160 -11.92 2.44 -4.77
N THR A 161 -11.33 3.39 -5.47
CA THR A 161 -11.82 3.88 -6.76
C THR A 161 -10.83 3.53 -7.87
N SER A 162 -11.31 3.47 -9.10
CA SER A 162 -10.48 3.05 -10.22
C SER A 162 -9.44 4.10 -10.65
N GLY A 163 -9.72 5.39 -10.40
CA GLY A 163 -8.90 6.47 -10.95
C GLY A 163 -8.85 6.48 -12.48
N PRO A 164 -8.01 7.27 -13.13
CA PRO A 164 -7.08 8.24 -12.53
C PRO A 164 -7.73 9.57 -12.13
N GLN A 165 -9.03 9.78 -12.43
CA GLN A 165 -9.77 10.97 -12.05
C GLN A 165 -10.17 10.92 -10.57
N PHE A 166 -10.25 12.10 -9.96
CA PHE A 166 -10.81 12.25 -8.62
C PHE A 166 -12.34 12.18 -8.64
N GLU A 167 -12.91 11.81 -7.52
CA GLU A 167 -14.33 11.62 -7.31
C GLU A 167 -15.09 12.95 -7.40
N LYS A 168 -16.24 12.92 -8.07
CA LYS A 168 -17.19 14.01 -8.08
C LYS A 168 -17.96 14.09 -6.75
N PRO A 169 -18.57 15.23 -6.41
CA PRO A 169 -19.41 15.37 -5.21
C PRO A 169 -20.50 14.29 -5.08
N ALA A 170 -21.14 13.92 -6.19
CA ALA A 170 -22.17 12.89 -6.23
C ALA A 170 -21.64 11.48 -5.93
N GLU A 171 -20.35 11.21 -6.15
CA GLU A 171 -19.68 9.94 -5.83
C GLU A 171 -19.23 9.90 -4.37
N LYS A 172 -18.87 11.06 -3.81
CA LYS A 172 -18.41 11.17 -2.42
C LYS A 172 -19.52 10.92 -1.40
N SER A 173 -20.73 11.41 -1.69
CA SER A 173 -21.87 11.29 -0.76
C SER A 173 -22.21 9.81 -0.44
N PRO A 174 -22.44 8.92 -1.43
CA PRO A 174 -22.68 7.51 -1.15
C PRO A 174 -21.51 6.81 -0.47
N LEU A 175 -20.25 7.14 -0.81
CA LEU A 175 -19.11 6.56 -0.13
C LEU A 175 -19.08 6.91 1.37
N ARG A 176 -19.39 8.15 1.73
CA ARG A 176 -19.52 8.55 3.15
C ARG A 176 -20.66 7.79 3.83
N ALA A 177 -21.80 7.63 3.19
CA ALA A 177 -22.93 6.87 3.73
C ALA A 177 -22.61 5.40 3.96
N LEU A 178 -21.64 4.85 3.23
CA LEU A 178 -21.10 3.50 3.41
C LEU A 178 -19.99 3.42 4.48
N GLY A 179 -19.72 4.50 5.21
CA GLY A 179 -18.74 4.51 6.30
C GLY A 179 -17.31 4.85 5.88
N ALA A 180 -17.11 5.43 4.70
CA ALA A 180 -15.77 5.84 4.24
C ALA A 180 -15.19 6.98 5.06
N HIS A 181 -13.95 6.84 5.49
CA HIS A 181 -13.18 7.90 6.15
C HIS A 181 -12.27 8.63 5.16
N VAL A 182 -11.71 7.90 4.21
CA VAL A 182 -10.81 8.40 3.18
C VAL A 182 -11.21 7.82 1.82
N VAL A 183 -10.56 8.22 0.73
CA VAL A 183 -10.71 7.61 -0.58
C VAL A 183 -9.36 7.51 -1.27
N GLY A 184 -9.09 6.37 -1.92
CA GLY A 184 -7.86 6.10 -2.63
C GLY A 184 -8.04 5.21 -3.86
N MET A 185 -6.94 5.00 -4.60
CA MET A 185 -6.96 4.31 -5.89
C MET A 185 -6.09 3.04 -5.93
N THR A 186 -5.37 2.71 -4.84
CA THR A 186 -4.28 1.73 -4.91
C THR A 186 -4.33 0.64 -3.85
N LEU A 187 -4.91 0.88 -2.68
CA LEU A 187 -4.91 -0.07 -1.58
C LEU A 187 -5.79 -1.31 -1.83
N GLY A 188 -6.93 -1.15 -2.49
CA GLY A 188 -7.86 -2.24 -2.76
C GLY A 188 -7.20 -3.42 -3.50
N PRO A 189 -6.57 -3.19 -4.67
CA PRO A 189 -5.86 -4.24 -5.39
C PRO A 189 -4.72 -4.87 -4.58
N GLU A 190 -3.94 -4.07 -3.85
CA GLU A 190 -2.86 -4.57 -3.00
C GLU A 190 -3.39 -5.48 -1.90
N SER A 191 -4.41 -5.05 -1.15
CA SER A 191 -5.02 -5.84 -0.09
C SER A 191 -5.64 -7.15 -0.59
N ARG A 192 -6.20 -7.16 -1.81
CA ARG A 192 -6.77 -8.38 -2.42
C ARG A 192 -5.72 -9.44 -2.77
N LEU A 193 -4.52 -9.00 -3.15
CA LEU A 193 -3.44 -9.91 -3.57
C LEU A 193 -2.57 -10.36 -2.40
N ILE A 194 -2.56 -9.63 -1.27
CA ILE A 194 -1.79 -9.98 -0.07
C ILE A 194 -2.54 -11.02 0.78
N SER A 195 -3.85 -10.99 0.77
CA SER A 195 -4.75 -11.86 1.56
C SER A 195 -4.65 -13.33 1.19
#